data_8100382ad039b0ca74c4edf6e7f458d5
#
_entry.id   8100382ad039b0ca74c4edf6e7f458d5
#
_cell.length_a   1.000
_cell.length_b   1.000
_cell.length_c   1.000
_cell.angle_alpha   90.00
_cell.angle_beta   90.00
_cell.angle_gamma   90.00
#
_symmetry.space_group_name_H-M   'P 1'
#
loop_
_entity.id
_entity.type
_entity.pdbx_description
1 polymer ?
#
loop_
_entity_poly.entity_id
_entity_poly.type
_entity_poly.pdbx_seq_one_letter_code
_entity_poly.pdbx_strand_id
1 'polypeptide(L)'
;MEEIKKEIYINSSPEPVSLKGTEEIANQMKNSVCKIYNNGNGTGFFTKIPYKSKLLPVLITNSHVIKKEDILNDKIISLSFNNEEVTKKIKLNRNRLIYTNEKLDVTIIEIIEKKDYFNSNYLELDDQIINYFKLNNKEDPSYINNIYSNKSIYLVGYPGDNHVVVSYGKPPEIDEVNKSKIKHYCSTEEGSSGSPILLIKNQKLIGIHYGTIKQFGYNNGTLLIYSIIEFANIKNNLLISDCSITEIYENNIINSINNLNINSFSNKNDNTNNIILIDKDIENNKDNENKKDNENYKDNKKYID
;
A
#
# COMPACT_ATOMS: atom_id res chain seq x y z
N MET A 1 9.46 -7.48 -53.56
CA MET A 1 9.51 -8.38 -52.37
C MET A 1 9.62 -7.51 -51.14
N GLU A 2 8.58 -7.46 -50.34
CA GLU A 2 8.72 -6.82 -49.01
C GLU A 2 9.69 -7.63 -48.17
N GLU A 3 10.71 -6.96 -47.62
CA GLU A 3 11.62 -7.57 -46.67
C GLU A 3 10.80 -8.03 -45.46
N ILE A 4 10.82 -9.32 -45.16
CA ILE A 4 10.26 -9.86 -43.91
C ILE A 4 11.05 -9.25 -42.78
N LYS A 5 10.51 -8.20 -42.12
CA LYS A 5 11.11 -7.57 -40.97
C LYS A 5 11.13 -8.56 -39.83
N LYS A 6 12.24 -8.60 -39.08
CA LYS A 6 12.38 -9.39 -37.86
C LYS A 6 11.23 -9.06 -36.92
N GLU A 7 10.53 -10.08 -36.40
CA GLU A 7 9.48 -9.91 -35.44
C GLU A 7 10.02 -9.20 -34.19
N ILE A 8 9.27 -8.22 -33.70
CA ILE A 8 9.58 -7.46 -32.47
C ILE A 8 8.35 -7.45 -31.55
N TYR A 9 8.60 -7.37 -30.24
CA TYR A 9 7.52 -7.16 -29.29
C TYR A 9 6.84 -5.81 -29.54
N ILE A 10 5.51 -5.83 -29.49
CA ILE A 10 4.71 -4.62 -29.63
C ILE A 10 4.70 -3.91 -28.26
N ASN A 11 5.33 -2.75 -28.16
CA ASN A 11 5.46 -1.98 -26.91
C ASN A 11 4.12 -1.61 -26.24
N SER A 12 3.01 -1.70 -26.97
CA SER A 12 1.65 -1.45 -26.46
C SER A 12 0.97 -2.69 -25.86
N SER A 13 1.59 -3.85 -25.93
CA SER A 13 1.05 -5.11 -25.38
C SER A 13 1.89 -5.61 -24.22
N PRO A 14 1.31 -6.36 -23.26
CA PRO A 14 2.08 -7.02 -22.21
C PRO A 14 3.09 -8.00 -22.78
N GLU A 15 4.20 -8.21 -22.08
CA GLU A 15 5.20 -9.24 -22.42
C GLU A 15 4.56 -10.64 -22.44
N PRO A 16 5.03 -11.55 -23.33
CA PRO A 16 4.57 -12.95 -23.32
C PRO A 16 4.95 -13.65 -22.01
N VAL A 17 4.09 -14.56 -21.57
CA VAL A 17 4.33 -15.39 -20.38
C VAL A 17 4.84 -16.76 -20.84
N SER A 18 5.94 -17.24 -20.25
CA SER A 18 6.45 -18.59 -20.50
C SER A 18 5.53 -19.66 -19.88
N LEU A 19 5.68 -20.93 -20.30
CA LEU A 19 4.96 -22.04 -19.68
C LEU A 19 5.19 -22.09 -18.17
N LYS A 20 6.44 -22.00 -17.71
CA LYS A 20 6.78 -21.96 -16.27
C LYS A 20 6.11 -20.78 -15.56
N GLY A 21 6.07 -19.60 -16.19
CA GLY A 21 5.37 -18.43 -15.65
C GLY A 21 3.85 -18.66 -15.53
N THR A 22 3.24 -19.33 -16.53
CA THR A 22 1.82 -19.68 -16.50
C THR A 22 1.50 -20.67 -15.38
N GLU A 23 2.34 -21.67 -15.16
CA GLU A 23 2.21 -22.62 -14.05
C GLU A 23 2.33 -21.93 -12.68
N GLU A 24 3.28 -20.98 -12.54
CA GLU A 24 3.43 -20.20 -11.31
C GLU A 24 2.20 -19.30 -11.07
N ILE A 25 1.71 -18.59 -12.09
CA ILE A 25 0.48 -17.79 -11.99
C ILE A 25 -0.70 -18.67 -11.54
N ALA A 26 -0.87 -19.85 -12.13
CA ALA A 26 -1.94 -20.78 -11.75
C ALA A 26 -1.80 -21.26 -10.28
N ASN A 27 -0.56 -21.48 -9.82
CA ASN A 27 -0.28 -21.83 -8.43
C ASN A 27 -0.63 -20.66 -7.47
N GLN A 28 -0.26 -19.43 -7.82
CA GLN A 28 -0.58 -18.22 -7.08
C GLN A 28 -2.10 -18.01 -6.97
N MET A 29 -2.83 -18.20 -8.06
CA MET A 29 -4.29 -18.11 -8.10
C MET A 29 -4.96 -19.09 -7.12
N LYS A 30 -4.44 -20.32 -7.03
CA LYS A 30 -5.00 -21.37 -6.16
C LYS A 30 -4.66 -21.19 -4.68
N ASN A 31 -3.44 -20.75 -4.39
CA ASN A 31 -2.86 -20.97 -3.07
C ASN A 31 -2.45 -19.70 -2.33
N SER A 32 -2.32 -18.56 -3.04
CA SER A 32 -1.76 -17.33 -2.45
C SER A 32 -2.71 -16.14 -2.45
N VAL A 33 -3.79 -16.20 -3.23
CA VAL A 33 -4.79 -15.13 -3.34
C VAL A 33 -6.13 -15.64 -2.86
N CYS A 34 -6.86 -14.83 -2.10
CA CYS A 34 -8.16 -15.20 -1.52
C CYS A 34 -9.21 -14.10 -1.76
N LYS A 35 -10.47 -14.53 -1.79
CA LYS A 35 -11.62 -13.64 -1.67
C LYS A 35 -11.84 -13.30 -0.20
N ILE A 36 -12.12 -12.06 0.11
CA ILE A 36 -12.42 -11.59 1.46
C ILE A 36 -13.89 -11.22 1.54
N TYR A 37 -14.60 -11.81 2.50
CA TYR A 37 -15.98 -11.47 2.85
C TYR A 37 -15.97 -10.59 4.10
N ASN A 38 -16.27 -9.31 3.93
CA ASN A 38 -16.30 -8.31 5.00
C ASN A 38 -17.28 -7.16 4.69
N ASN A 39 -18.60 -7.36 4.87
CA ASN A 39 -19.64 -6.38 4.51
C ASN A 39 -19.55 -5.89 3.05
N GLY A 40 -19.10 -6.74 2.18
CA GLY A 40 -18.75 -6.55 0.78
C GLY A 40 -17.68 -7.57 0.40
N ASN A 41 -17.34 -7.64 -0.86
CA ASN A 41 -16.35 -8.54 -1.38
C ASN A 41 -15.09 -7.78 -1.76
N GLY A 42 -13.95 -8.40 -1.56
CA GLY A 42 -12.64 -7.90 -1.97
C GLY A 42 -11.67 -9.03 -2.17
N THR A 43 -10.50 -8.70 -2.63
CA THR A 43 -9.38 -9.61 -2.79
C THR A 43 -8.34 -9.38 -1.69
N GLY A 44 -7.68 -10.43 -1.26
CA GLY A 44 -6.51 -10.37 -0.42
C GLY A 44 -5.47 -11.39 -0.86
N PHE A 45 -4.25 -11.23 -0.41
CA PHE A 45 -3.17 -12.15 -0.76
C PHE A 45 -2.18 -12.33 0.38
N PHE A 46 -1.51 -13.47 0.36
CA PHE A 46 -0.51 -13.87 1.35
C PHE A 46 0.88 -13.65 0.82
N THR A 47 1.71 -13.00 1.63
CA THR A 47 3.13 -12.79 1.33
C THR A 47 3.95 -12.81 2.62
N LYS A 48 5.27 -12.83 2.49
CA LYS A 48 6.20 -12.66 3.61
C LYS A 48 6.94 -11.34 3.43
N ILE A 49 6.83 -10.45 4.40
CA ILE A 49 7.43 -9.12 4.36
C ILE A 49 8.60 -8.99 5.35
N PRO A 50 9.60 -8.16 5.07
CA PRO A 50 10.66 -7.84 6.01
C PRO A 50 10.10 -7.19 7.28
N TYR A 51 10.40 -7.77 8.44
CA TYR A 51 10.05 -7.20 9.74
C TYR A 51 11.12 -7.55 10.76
N LYS A 52 11.82 -6.54 11.31
CA LYS A 52 13.01 -6.73 12.13
C LYS A 52 14.03 -7.59 11.37
N SER A 53 14.54 -8.67 11.95
CA SER A 53 15.55 -9.54 11.33
C SER A 53 14.98 -10.76 10.60
N LYS A 54 13.67 -10.83 10.34
CA LYS A 54 12.99 -11.99 9.75
C LYS A 54 11.97 -11.60 8.67
N LEU A 55 11.51 -12.58 7.92
CA LEU A 55 10.34 -12.47 7.07
C LEU A 55 9.10 -12.85 7.87
N LEU A 56 8.12 -11.96 7.93
CA LEU A 56 6.87 -12.14 8.65
C LEU A 56 5.76 -12.52 7.67
N PRO A 57 5.05 -13.65 7.88
CA PRO A 57 3.87 -14.00 7.10
C PRO A 57 2.73 -13.00 7.36
N VAL A 58 2.12 -12.48 6.29
CA VAL A 58 1.03 -11.51 6.36
C VAL A 58 -0.04 -11.78 5.31
N LEU A 59 -1.28 -11.35 5.62
CA LEU A 59 -2.34 -11.10 4.67
C LEU A 59 -2.34 -9.60 4.36
N ILE A 60 -2.39 -9.25 3.08
CA ILE A 60 -2.50 -7.86 2.61
C ILE A 60 -3.78 -7.69 1.81
N THR A 61 -4.48 -6.59 2.05
CA THR A 61 -5.67 -6.14 1.30
C THR A 61 -5.78 -4.61 1.38
N ASN A 62 -6.83 -4.04 0.80
CA ASN A 62 -7.08 -2.60 0.93
C ASN A 62 -7.69 -2.23 2.29
N SER A 63 -7.48 -0.98 2.71
CA SER A 63 -8.07 -0.45 3.94
C SER A 63 -9.58 -0.24 3.83
N HIS A 64 -10.10 0.00 2.62
CA HIS A 64 -11.54 0.07 2.41
C HIS A 64 -12.22 -1.33 2.39
N VAL A 65 -11.46 -2.44 2.17
CA VAL A 65 -11.96 -3.82 2.28
C VAL A 65 -11.98 -4.28 3.74
N ILE A 66 -10.89 -4.06 4.49
CA ILE A 66 -10.82 -4.29 5.94
C ILE A 66 -10.53 -2.96 6.61
N LYS A 67 -11.59 -2.37 7.16
CA LYS A 67 -11.57 -1.02 7.71
C LYS A 67 -10.98 -0.96 9.10
N LYS A 68 -10.58 0.23 9.50
CA LYS A 68 -10.13 0.55 10.87
C LYS A 68 -11.11 0.10 11.94
N GLU A 69 -12.42 0.30 11.71
CA GLU A 69 -13.48 -0.09 12.63
C GLU A 69 -13.57 -1.61 12.81
N ASP A 70 -13.35 -2.38 11.74
CA ASP A 70 -13.33 -3.86 11.81
C ASP A 70 -12.21 -4.35 12.75
N ILE A 71 -11.05 -3.67 12.69
CA ILE A 71 -9.89 -3.99 13.52
C ILE A 71 -10.15 -3.60 14.98
N LEU A 72 -10.69 -2.41 15.22
CA LEU A 72 -10.99 -1.91 16.57
C LEU A 72 -12.05 -2.75 17.28
N ASN A 73 -12.98 -3.35 16.53
CA ASN A 73 -14.05 -4.19 17.04
C ASN A 73 -13.71 -5.69 17.09
N ASP A 74 -12.44 -6.07 16.93
CA ASP A 74 -11.98 -7.46 16.97
C ASP A 74 -12.77 -8.40 16.02
N LYS A 75 -13.19 -7.89 14.85
CA LYS A 75 -14.05 -8.61 13.91
C LYS A 75 -13.42 -9.90 13.41
N ILE A 76 -14.26 -10.87 13.08
CA ILE A 76 -13.86 -12.09 12.38
C ILE A 76 -14.17 -11.91 10.90
N ILE A 77 -13.15 -12.00 10.05
CA ILE A 77 -13.28 -12.01 8.60
C ILE A 77 -13.26 -13.42 8.06
N SER A 78 -13.97 -13.65 6.96
CA SER A 78 -13.96 -14.94 6.24
C SER A 78 -13.19 -14.79 4.95
N LEU A 79 -12.34 -15.77 4.67
CA LEU A 79 -11.51 -15.87 3.47
C LEU A 79 -11.93 -17.10 2.68
N SER A 80 -11.98 -17.00 1.37
CA SER A 80 -12.25 -18.12 0.47
C SER A 80 -11.12 -18.26 -0.55
N PHE A 81 -10.75 -19.49 -0.85
CA PHE A 81 -9.71 -19.84 -1.80
C PHE A 81 -10.27 -20.77 -2.86
N ASN A 82 -9.64 -20.78 -4.01
CA ASN A 82 -9.93 -21.72 -5.08
C ASN A 82 -11.44 -21.82 -5.37
N ASN A 83 -12.05 -20.66 -5.64
CA ASN A 83 -13.49 -20.57 -5.98
C ASN A 83 -14.42 -21.13 -4.89
N GLU A 84 -14.12 -20.80 -3.64
CA GLU A 84 -14.93 -21.17 -2.46
C GLU A 84 -14.80 -22.63 -1.98
N GLU A 85 -13.94 -23.43 -2.61
CA GLU A 85 -13.70 -24.81 -2.14
C GLU A 85 -13.09 -24.86 -0.73
N VAL A 86 -12.33 -23.83 -0.35
CA VAL A 86 -11.68 -23.73 0.96
C VAL A 86 -11.98 -22.41 1.61
N THR A 87 -12.59 -22.44 2.79
CA THR A 87 -12.87 -21.25 3.59
C THR A 87 -12.04 -21.22 4.87
N LYS A 88 -11.57 -20.06 5.26
CA LYS A 88 -10.81 -19.80 6.49
C LYS A 88 -11.37 -18.58 7.21
N LYS A 89 -11.14 -18.50 8.51
CA LYS A 89 -11.55 -17.33 9.32
C LYS A 89 -10.36 -16.77 10.08
N ILE A 90 -10.24 -15.44 10.10
CA ILE A 90 -9.21 -14.72 10.87
C ILE A 90 -9.91 -13.75 11.80
N LYS A 91 -9.55 -13.78 13.08
CA LYS A 91 -9.97 -12.76 14.05
C LYS A 91 -8.98 -11.60 14.02
N LEU A 92 -9.49 -10.40 13.77
CA LEU A 92 -8.75 -9.14 13.83
C LEU A 92 -8.68 -8.74 15.30
N ASN A 93 -7.56 -8.97 15.96
CA ASN A 93 -7.40 -8.61 17.37
C ASN A 93 -6.00 -8.07 17.66
N ARG A 94 -5.86 -7.39 18.80
CA ARG A 94 -4.62 -6.73 19.23
C ARG A 94 -3.45 -7.70 19.56
N ASN A 95 -3.68 -9.01 19.51
CA ASN A 95 -2.63 -10.02 19.74
C ASN A 95 -1.78 -10.29 18.51
N ARG A 96 -2.09 -9.66 17.39
CA ARG A 96 -1.32 -9.73 16.14
C ARG A 96 -0.88 -8.33 15.69
N LEU A 97 0.17 -8.28 14.91
CA LEU A 97 0.58 -7.03 14.26
C LEU A 97 -0.42 -6.71 13.16
N ILE A 98 -1.02 -5.53 13.24
CA ILE A 98 -1.94 -5.02 12.22
C ILE A 98 -1.56 -3.58 11.91
N TYR A 99 -1.47 -3.28 10.63
CA TYR A 99 -1.27 -1.95 10.09
C TYR A 99 -2.40 -1.63 9.13
N THR A 100 -2.93 -0.42 9.18
CA THR A 100 -3.86 0.11 8.19
C THR A 100 -3.55 1.58 7.92
N ASN A 101 -3.62 1.97 6.66
CA ASN A 101 -3.38 3.33 6.19
C ASN A 101 -4.37 3.65 5.07
N GLU A 102 -5.28 4.59 5.32
CA GLU A 102 -6.34 4.98 4.38
C GLU A 102 -5.80 5.76 3.18
N LYS A 103 -4.74 6.55 3.33
CA LYS A 103 -4.14 7.30 2.21
C LYS A 103 -3.43 6.40 1.21
N LEU A 104 -2.78 5.34 1.69
CA LEU A 104 -2.17 4.31 0.85
C LEU A 104 -3.19 3.26 0.42
N ASP A 105 -4.33 3.22 1.09
CA ASP A 105 -5.39 2.23 0.96
C ASP A 105 -4.87 0.79 1.11
N VAL A 106 -4.13 0.55 2.20
CA VAL A 106 -3.50 -0.75 2.49
C VAL A 106 -3.76 -1.15 3.94
N THR A 107 -4.16 -2.40 4.14
CA THR A 107 -4.20 -3.08 5.44
C THR A 107 -3.31 -4.31 5.39
N ILE A 108 -2.38 -4.45 6.35
CA ILE A 108 -1.46 -5.57 6.51
C ILE A 108 -1.75 -6.25 7.84
N ILE A 109 -1.97 -7.56 7.83
CA ILE A 109 -2.37 -8.35 8.99
C ILE A 109 -1.40 -9.51 9.15
N GLU A 110 -0.73 -9.61 10.30
CA GLU A 110 0.13 -10.75 10.65
C GLU A 110 -0.66 -12.06 10.60
N ILE A 111 -0.07 -13.10 10.00
CA ILE A 111 -0.58 -14.47 10.02
C ILE A 111 0.17 -15.26 11.08
N ILE A 112 -0.58 -15.77 12.06
CA ILE A 112 -0.07 -16.63 13.12
C ILE A 112 -0.35 -18.07 12.72
N GLU A 113 0.58 -18.70 11.97
CA GLU A 113 0.40 -19.98 11.29
C GLU A 113 -0.25 -21.07 12.17
N LYS A 114 0.17 -21.20 13.43
CA LYS A 114 -0.39 -22.19 14.36
C LYS A 114 -1.85 -21.92 14.76
N LYS A 115 -2.28 -20.66 14.76
CA LYS A 115 -3.66 -20.26 15.12
C LYS A 115 -4.58 -20.20 13.92
N ASP A 116 -4.04 -19.75 12.80
CA ASP A 116 -4.83 -19.49 11.60
C ASP A 116 -4.91 -20.74 10.69
N TYR A 117 -4.16 -21.81 11.01
CA TYR A 117 -4.12 -23.07 10.24
C TYR A 117 -3.84 -22.87 8.73
N PHE A 118 -2.98 -21.90 8.41
CA PHE A 118 -2.62 -21.61 7.04
C PHE A 118 -1.48 -22.51 6.55
N ASN A 119 -1.77 -23.33 5.57
CA ASN A 119 -0.78 -24.05 4.76
C ASN A 119 -0.67 -23.35 3.38
N SER A 120 -0.58 -22.01 3.41
CA SER A 120 -0.62 -21.20 2.19
C SER A 120 0.75 -21.08 1.56
N ASN A 121 0.77 -21.07 0.25
CA ASN A 121 1.88 -20.52 -0.49
C ASN A 121 1.85 -19.01 -0.37
N TYR A 122 3.02 -18.40 -0.33
CA TYR A 122 3.18 -16.95 -0.20
C TYR A 122 3.68 -16.37 -1.50
N LEU A 123 3.10 -15.27 -1.96
CA LEU A 123 3.66 -14.49 -3.06
C LEU A 123 5.04 -13.98 -2.65
N GLU A 124 6.01 -14.09 -3.55
CA GLU A 124 7.34 -13.55 -3.32
C GLU A 124 7.37 -12.06 -3.64
N LEU A 125 7.92 -11.26 -2.72
CA LEU A 125 8.24 -9.86 -2.99
C LEU A 125 9.33 -9.73 -4.05
N ASP A 126 9.26 -8.70 -4.88
CA ASP A 126 10.32 -8.41 -5.84
C ASP A 126 11.65 -8.13 -5.14
N ASP A 127 12.74 -8.51 -5.80
CA ASP A 127 14.09 -8.45 -5.23
C ASP A 127 14.51 -7.01 -4.89
N GLN A 128 14.00 -6.00 -5.60
CA GLN A 128 14.29 -4.60 -5.29
C GLN A 128 13.75 -4.21 -3.91
N ILE A 129 12.54 -4.66 -3.58
CA ILE A 129 11.94 -4.43 -2.27
C ILE A 129 12.76 -5.15 -1.19
N ILE A 130 13.09 -6.42 -1.40
CA ILE A 130 13.86 -7.20 -0.44
C ILE A 130 15.25 -6.59 -0.22
N ASN A 131 15.94 -6.16 -1.29
CA ASN A 131 17.27 -5.57 -1.21
C ASN A 131 17.26 -4.22 -0.48
N TYR A 132 16.20 -3.41 -0.64
CA TYR A 132 16.02 -2.17 0.12
C TYR A 132 16.17 -2.43 1.63
N PHE A 133 15.47 -3.44 2.15
CA PHE A 133 15.53 -3.78 3.58
C PHE A 133 16.82 -4.48 4.00
N LYS A 134 17.41 -5.35 3.16
CA LYS A 134 18.67 -6.03 3.46
C LYS A 134 19.85 -5.07 3.59
N LEU A 135 19.86 -4.01 2.78
CA LEU A 135 20.92 -3.00 2.81
C LEU A 135 20.71 -1.94 3.90
N ASN A 136 19.67 -2.09 4.75
CA ASN A 136 19.26 -1.06 5.71
C ASN A 136 19.17 0.33 5.07
N ASN A 137 18.69 0.37 3.84
CA ASN A 137 18.62 1.59 3.07
C ASN A 137 17.67 2.57 3.76
N LYS A 138 18.14 3.79 4.03
CA LYS A 138 17.34 4.88 4.63
C LYS A 138 16.96 5.93 3.59
N GLU A 139 17.35 5.73 2.34
CA GLU A 139 17.03 6.63 1.26
C GLU A 139 15.55 6.49 0.85
N ASP A 140 15.05 7.51 0.17
CA ASP A 140 13.72 7.49 -0.45
C ASP A 140 13.64 6.30 -1.43
N PRO A 141 12.65 5.38 -1.29
CA PRO A 141 12.50 4.23 -2.17
C PRO A 141 12.10 4.59 -3.60
N SER A 142 11.91 5.88 -3.91
CA SER A 142 11.44 6.32 -5.24
C SER A 142 12.34 5.92 -6.42
N TYR A 143 13.61 5.60 -6.19
CA TYR A 143 14.48 5.06 -7.24
C TYR A 143 13.97 3.70 -7.79
N ILE A 144 13.23 2.94 -6.99
CA ILE A 144 12.62 1.66 -7.39
C ILE A 144 11.51 1.88 -8.42
N ASN A 145 10.85 3.03 -8.39
CA ASN A 145 9.76 3.37 -9.28
C ASN A 145 10.18 3.29 -10.76
N ASN A 146 11.35 3.85 -11.08
CA ASN A 146 11.89 3.83 -12.45
C ASN A 146 12.19 2.40 -12.93
N ILE A 147 12.45 1.46 -12.01
CA ILE A 147 12.68 0.06 -12.35
C ILE A 147 11.38 -0.61 -12.79
N TYR A 148 10.25 -0.22 -12.22
CA TYR A 148 8.95 -0.84 -12.49
C TYR A 148 8.21 -0.22 -13.68
N SER A 149 8.44 1.06 -13.98
CA SER A 149 7.74 1.80 -15.05
C SER A 149 7.88 1.19 -16.46
N ASN A 150 8.85 0.29 -16.67
CA ASN A 150 9.11 -0.35 -17.96
C ASN A 150 8.86 -1.87 -17.96
N LYS A 151 8.17 -2.40 -16.94
CA LYS A 151 7.93 -3.84 -16.81
C LYS A 151 6.45 -4.15 -16.89
N SER A 152 6.08 -5.09 -17.75
CA SER A 152 4.69 -5.57 -17.84
C SER A 152 4.27 -6.27 -16.55
N ILE A 153 2.99 -6.10 -16.21
CA ILE A 153 2.40 -6.57 -14.97
C ILE A 153 1.19 -7.47 -15.21
N TYR A 154 0.79 -8.16 -14.17
CA TYR A 154 -0.51 -8.80 -14.08
C TYR A 154 -1.10 -8.66 -12.68
N LEU A 155 -2.41 -8.80 -12.60
CA LEU A 155 -3.18 -8.86 -11.38
C LEU A 155 -3.82 -10.24 -11.25
N VAL A 156 -3.94 -10.71 -10.00
CA VAL A 156 -4.76 -11.88 -9.67
C VAL A 156 -5.82 -11.45 -8.67
N GLY A 157 -7.09 -11.72 -8.92
CA GLY A 157 -8.15 -11.28 -8.04
C GLY A 157 -9.50 -11.94 -8.29
N TYR A 158 -10.50 -11.49 -7.56
CA TYR A 158 -11.88 -11.98 -7.60
C TYR A 158 -12.84 -10.89 -8.08
N PRO A 159 -12.85 -10.56 -9.38
CA PRO A 159 -13.80 -9.59 -9.93
C PRO A 159 -15.22 -10.16 -9.90
N GLY A 160 -16.19 -9.31 -9.60
CA GLY A 160 -17.56 -9.76 -9.40
C GLY A 160 -17.68 -10.73 -8.21
N ASP A 161 -18.71 -11.54 -8.22
CA ASP A 161 -18.90 -12.58 -7.19
C ASP A 161 -18.33 -13.96 -7.59
N ASN A 162 -17.48 -13.99 -8.60
CA ASN A 162 -17.12 -15.23 -9.29
C ASN A 162 -15.71 -15.74 -8.94
N HIS A 163 -15.11 -16.37 -9.94
CA HIS A 163 -13.88 -17.11 -9.84
C HIS A 163 -12.66 -16.20 -9.79
N VAL A 164 -11.57 -16.71 -9.24
CA VAL A 164 -10.26 -16.08 -9.35
C VAL A 164 -9.86 -15.94 -10.81
N VAL A 165 -9.43 -14.75 -11.22
CA VAL A 165 -8.95 -14.47 -12.58
C VAL A 165 -7.58 -13.81 -12.57
N VAL A 166 -6.90 -13.87 -13.72
CA VAL A 166 -5.68 -13.11 -14.01
C VAL A 166 -5.96 -12.07 -15.08
N SER A 167 -5.48 -10.85 -14.90
CA SER A 167 -5.55 -9.76 -15.87
C SER A 167 -4.17 -9.22 -16.15
N TYR A 168 -3.79 -9.16 -17.43
CA TYR A 168 -2.47 -8.68 -17.85
C TYR A 168 -2.52 -7.21 -18.25
N GLY A 169 -1.44 -6.48 -18.01
CA GLY A 169 -1.31 -5.06 -18.33
C GLY A 169 0.09 -4.67 -18.79
N LYS A 170 0.14 -3.57 -19.57
CA LYS A 170 1.40 -2.89 -19.90
C LYS A 170 2.13 -2.41 -18.65
N PRO A 171 3.38 -1.95 -18.79
CA PRO A 171 4.09 -1.29 -17.69
C PRO A 171 3.24 -0.20 -17.04
N PRO A 172 3.25 -0.12 -15.72
CA PRO A 172 2.51 0.91 -14.99
C PRO A 172 3.17 2.27 -15.13
N GLU A 173 2.36 3.32 -15.01
CA GLU A 173 2.82 4.69 -14.87
C GLU A 173 2.89 5.04 -13.40
N ILE A 174 4.01 5.61 -12.96
CA ILE A 174 4.17 6.08 -11.59
C ILE A 174 3.64 7.51 -11.50
N ASP A 175 2.89 7.81 -10.45
CA ASP A 175 2.42 9.17 -10.22
C ASP A 175 3.60 10.06 -9.82
N GLU A 176 3.80 11.17 -10.54
CA GLU A 176 4.94 12.07 -10.33
C GLU A 176 4.87 12.82 -8.99
N VAL A 177 3.67 13.11 -8.54
CA VAL A 177 3.44 13.85 -7.28
C VAL A 177 3.43 12.87 -6.10
N ASN A 178 2.67 11.78 -6.22
CA ASN A 178 2.60 10.76 -5.19
C ASN A 178 3.30 9.48 -5.64
N LYS A 179 4.58 9.40 -5.40
CA LYS A 179 5.47 8.32 -5.82
C LYS A 179 5.08 6.92 -5.31
N SER A 180 4.18 6.83 -4.31
CA SER A 180 3.62 5.56 -3.85
C SER A 180 2.51 5.03 -4.74
N LYS A 181 1.93 5.85 -5.59
CA LYS A 181 0.79 5.53 -6.44
C LYS A 181 1.24 5.16 -7.84
N ILE A 182 0.57 4.15 -8.40
CA ILE A 182 0.77 3.70 -9.78
C ILE A 182 -0.56 3.68 -10.52
N LYS A 183 -0.52 3.98 -11.81
CA LYS A 183 -1.63 3.84 -12.75
C LYS A 183 -1.37 2.61 -13.60
N HIS A 184 -2.36 1.79 -13.82
CA HIS A 184 -2.23 0.57 -14.63
C HIS A 184 -3.46 0.31 -15.50
N TYR A 185 -3.32 -0.55 -16.51
CA TYR A 185 -4.33 -0.82 -17.53
C TYR A 185 -4.80 -2.29 -17.52
N CYS A 186 -4.55 -3.03 -16.44
CA CYS A 186 -5.16 -4.35 -16.27
C CYS A 186 -6.67 -4.20 -16.11
N SER A 187 -7.47 -5.06 -16.75
CA SER A 187 -8.92 -5.06 -16.57
C SER A 187 -9.31 -5.47 -15.16
N THR A 188 -10.22 -4.72 -14.56
CA THR A 188 -10.71 -4.94 -13.18
C THR A 188 -12.20 -4.65 -13.10
N GLU A 189 -12.87 -5.28 -12.16
CA GLU A 189 -14.28 -5.05 -11.82
C GLU A 189 -14.43 -4.96 -10.30
N GLU A 190 -15.64 -4.71 -9.81
CA GLU A 190 -15.95 -4.75 -8.38
C GLU A 190 -15.48 -6.08 -7.76
N GLY A 191 -14.90 -6.05 -6.57
CA GLY A 191 -14.25 -7.21 -5.93
C GLY A 191 -12.76 -7.36 -6.26
N SER A 192 -12.22 -6.68 -7.29
CA SER A 192 -10.78 -6.67 -7.59
C SER A 192 -9.96 -5.86 -6.58
N SER A 193 -10.58 -5.01 -5.76
CA SER A 193 -9.89 -4.25 -4.70
C SER A 193 -9.11 -5.19 -3.80
N GLY A 194 -7.81 -4.90 -3.62
CA GLY A 194 -6.89 -5.75 -2.86
C GLY A 194 -6.13 -6.79 -3.70
N SER A 195 -6.33 -6.83 -5.02
CA SER A 195 -5.56 -7.71 -5.91
C SER A 195 -4.08 -7.36 -5.90
N PRO A 196 -3.18 -8.35 -5.79
CA PRO A 196 -1.75 -8.13 -5.93
C PRO A 196 -1.40 -7.69 -7.35
N ILE A 197 -0.45 -6.77 -7.46
CA ILE A 197 0.18 -6.36 -8.72
C ILE A 197 1.54 -7.03 -8.79
N LEU A 198 1.74 -7.87 -9.82
CA LEU A 198 2.94 -8.68 -9.98
C LEU A 198 3.60 -8.40 -11.34
N LEU A 199 4.92 -8.60 -11.39
CA LEU A 199 5.69 -8.48 -12.63
C LEU A 199 5.53 -9.74 -13.48
N ILE A 200 5.27 -9.61 -14.79
CA ILE A 200 5.19 -10.74 -15.72
C ILE A 200 6.53 -11.48 -15.80
N LYS A 201 7.64 -10.75 -15.80
CA LYS A 201 8.97 -11.30 -16.02
C LYS A 201 9.39 -12.36 -14.99
N ASN A 202 9.06 -12.16 -13.72
CA ASN A 202 9.55 -13.01 -12.60
C ASN A 202 8.45 -13.44 -11.63
N GLN A 203 7.19 -13.14 -11.91
CA GLN A 203 6.00 -13.44 -11.10
C GLN A 203 6.07 -12.89 -9.66
N LYS A 204 6.87 -11.83 -9.42
CA LYS A 204 7.08 -11.25 -8.09
C LYS A 204 6.20 -10.04 -7.83
N LEU A 205 5.83 -9.89 -6.57
CA LEU A 205 4.90 -8.90 -6.05
C LEU A 205 5.56 -7.53 -5.90
N ILE A 206 4.91 -6.49 -6.44
CA ILE A 206 5.37 -5.10 -6.33
C ILE A 206 4.35 -4.16 -5.71
N GLY A 207 3.05 -4.44 -5.85
CA GLY A 207 1.99 -3.50 -5.48
C GLY A 207 0.66 -4.15 -5.19
N ILE A 208 -0.34 -3.31 -4.94
CA ILE A 208 -1.72 -3.68 -4.68
C ILE A 208 -2.67 -2.75 -5.46
N HIS A 209 -3.66 -3.32 -6.12
CA HIS A 209 -4.74 -2.58 -6.80
C HIS A 209 -5.75 -2.07 -5.78
N TYR A 210 -6.25 -0.83 -5.94
CA TYR A 210 -7.27 -0.31 -5.03
C TYR A 210 -8.51 0.30 -5.69
N GLY A 211 -8.51 0.55 -6.99
CA GLY A 211 -9.71 1.08 -7.61
C GLY A 211 -9.49 1.69 -8.99
N THR A 212 -10.59 2.16 -9.58
CA THR A 212 -10.65 2.73 -10.92
C THR A 212 -11.08 4.19 -10.86
N ILE A 213 -10.42 5.05 -11.62
CA ILE A 213 -10.94 6.38 -11.93
C ILE A 213 -11.57 6.32 -13.31
N LYS A 214 -12.86 6.05 -13.37
CA LYS A 214 -13.62 5.84 -14.63
C LYS A 214 -13.40 6.96 -15.67
N GLN A 215 -13.26 8.20 -15.20
CA GLN A 215 -13.09 9.38 -16.04
C GLN A 215 -11.80 9.33 -16.89
N PHE A 216 -10.75 8.62 -16.42
CA PHE A 216 -9.44 8.65 -17.05
C PHE A 216 -9.05 7.33 -17.74
N GLY A 217 -9.89 6.29 -17.66
CA GLY A 217 -9.67 5.02 -18.35
C GLY A 217 -8.46 4.21 -17.86
N TYR A 218 -8.01 4.43 -16.62
CA TYR A 218 -6.97 3.64 -15.98
C TYR A 218 -7.37 3.24 -14.55
N ASN A 219 -6.70 2.25 -14.05
CA ASN A 219 -6.82 1.75 -12.68
C ASN A 219 -5.65 2.23 -11.82
N ASN A 220 -5.87 2.29 -10.51
CA ASN A 220 -4.88 2.73 -9.56
C ASN A 220 -4.39 1.59 -8.68
N GLY A 221 -3.13 1.68 -8.28
CA GLY A 221 -2.51 0.81 -7.31
C GLY A 221 -1.56 1.57 -6.39
N THR A 222 -1.12 0.88 -5.34
CA THR A 222 -0.10 1.36 -4.40
C THR A 222 1.12 0.44 -4.47
N LEU A 223 2.33 1.00 -4.56
CA LEU A 223 3.58 0.26 -4.42
C LEU A 223 3.76 -0.17 -2.96
N LEU A 224 3.90 -1.48 -2.73
CA LEU A 224 3.92 -2.05 -1.37
C LEU A 224 5.13 -1.64 -0.55
N ILE A 225 6.24 -1.26 -1.17
CA ILE A 225 7.44 -0.87 -0.43
C ILE A 225 7.15 0.21 0.60
N TYR A 226 6.31 1.19 0.26
CA TYR A 226 5.95 2.29 1.16
C TYR A 226 5.18 1.80 2.39
N SER A 227 4.17 0.94 2.19
CA SER A 227 3.40 0.36 3.30
C SER A 227 4.25 -0.59 4.15
N ILE A 228 5.19 -1.32 3.55
CA ILE A 228 6.09 -2.22 4.27
C ILE A 228 7.08 -1.44 5.14
N ILE A 229 7.58 -0.29 4.67
CA ILE A 229 8.43 0.60 5.47
C ILE A 229 7.69 1.09 6.71
N GLU A 230 6.45 1.58 6.54
CA GLU A 230 5.64 2.00 7.69
C GLU A 230 5.35 0.83 8.64
N PHE A 231 4.99 -0.33 8.11
CA PHE A 231 4.76 -1.54 8.90
C PHE A 231 6.01 -1.95 9.70
N ALA A 232 7.20 -1.90 9.09
CA ALA A 232 8.45 -2.28 9.76
C ALA A 232 8.78 -1.38 10.96
N ASN A 233 8.27 -0.15 10.98
CA ASN A 233 8.45 0.83 12.05
C ASN A 233 7.39 0.73 13.17
N ILE A 234 6.48 -0.25 13.13
CA ILE A 234 5.49 -0.46 14.19
C ILE A 234 6.17 -0.72 15.54
N LYS A 235 5.90 0.14 16.51
CA LYS A 235 6.38 0.00 17.91
C LYS A 235 5.39 -0.80 18.77
N ASN A 236 4.10 -0.67 18.49
CA ASN A 236 3.00 -1.37 19.15
C ASN A 236 2.37 -2.38 18.18
N ASN A 237 1.51 -3.27 18.65
CA ASN A 237 0.88 -4.30 17.82
C ASN A 237 -0.14 -3.74 16.80
N LEU A 238 -0.51 -2.47 16.92
CA LEU A 238 -1.44 -1.80 16.01
C LEU A 238 -0.87 -0.46 15.59
N LEU A 239 -0.76 -0.23 14.29
CA LEU A 239 -0.51 1.07 13.69
C LEU A 239 -1.65 1.42 12.75
N ILE A 240 -2.30 2.54 13.05
CA ILE A 240 -3.29 3.18 12.21
C ILE A 240 -2.70 4.52 11.80
N SER A 241 -2.46 4.72 10.51
CA SER A 241 -1.83 5.91 9.98
C SER A 241 -2.68 6.54 8.89
N ASP A 242 -2.97 7.81 9.06
CA ASP A 242 -3.58 8.69 8.06
C ASP A 242 -2.55 9.66 7.44
N CYS A 243 -1.28 9.56 7.87
CA CYS A 243 -0.20 10.43 7.39
C CYS A 243 0.32 10.04 6.01
N SER A 244 0.75 11.02 5.24
CA SER A 244 1.50 10.78 4.01
C SER A 244 2.94 10.34 4.34
N ILE A 245 3.51 9.50 3.49
CA ILE A 245 4.90 9.04 3.63
C ILE A 245 5.88 10.21 3.63
N THR A 246 5.59 11.25 2.86
CA THR A 246 6.39 12.46 2.77
C THR A 246 6.63 13.07 4.17
N GLU A 247 5.59 13.15 5.01
CA GLU A 247 5.71 13.66 6.38
C GLU A 247 6.59 12.77 7.28
N ILE A 248 6.57 11.45 7.06
CA ILE A 248 7.41 10.50 7.81
C ILE A 248 8.88 10.67 7.43
N TYR A 249 9.18 10.85 6.14
CA TYR A 249 10.55 11.09 5.65
C TYR A 249 11.07 12.45 6.11
N GLU A 250 10.27 13.52 6.01
CA GLU A 250 10.64 14.84 6.49
C GLU A 250 10.95 14.84 7.99
N ASN A 251 10.12 14.19 8.82
CA ASN A 251 10.36 14.05 10.24
C ASN A 251 11.62 13.21 10.55
N ASN A 252 11.92 12.17 9.77
CA ASN A 252 13.13 11.38 9.94
C ASN A 252 14.39 12.18 9.54
N ILE A 253 14.32 13.00 8.50
CA ILE A 253 15.41 13.89 8.07
C ILE A 253 15.64 14.97 9.15
N ILE A 254 14.60 15.61 9.66
CA ILE A 254 14.69 16.61 10.73
C ILE A 254 15.31 16.01 11.98
N ASN A 255 14.89 14.81 12.38
CA ASN A 255 15.45 14.11 13.53
C ASN A 255 16.92 13.72 13.32
N SER A 256 17.30 13.36 12.08
CA SER A 256 18.69 13.06 11.73
C SER A 256 19.59 14.31 11.77
N ILE A 257 19.09 15.43 11.29
CA ILE A 257 19.78 16.75 11.35
C ILE A 257 19.93 17.21 12.79
N ASN A 258 18.89 17.08 13.62
CA ASN A 258 18.93 17.45 15.03
C ASN A 258 19.93 16.58 15.79
N ASN A 259 20.01 15.27 15.53
CA ASN A 259 21.00 14.37 16.13
C ASN A 259 22.44 14.66 15.66
N LEU A 260 22.64 15.12 14.43
CA LEU A 260 23.95 15.57 13.93
C LEU A 260 24.40 16.87 14.60
N ASN A 261 23.48 17.80 14.83
CA ASN A 261 23.77 19.05 15.50
C ASN A 261 24.10 18.85 17.00
N ILE A 262 23.44 17.92 17.68
CA ILE A 262 23.75 17.60 19.08
C ILE A 262 25.15 16.98 19.20
N ASN A 263 25.54 16.12 18.28
CA ASN A 263 26.86 15.48 18.28
C ASN A 263 27.99 16.44 17.85
N SER A 264 27.69 17.53 17.14
CA SER A 264 28.69 18.55 16.79
C SER A 264 28.96 19.53 17.93
N PHE A 265 28.07 19.65 18.92
CA PHE A 265 28.25 20.47 20.10
C PHE A 265 28.94 19.74 21.28
N SER A 266 29.04 18.42 21.25
CA SER A 266 29.66 17.64 22.34
C SER A 266 31.18 17.47 22.24
N ASN A 267 31.84 18.03 21.20
CA ASN A 267 33.28 17.91 20.98
C ASN A 267 34.05 19.23 21.01
N LYS A 268 33.58 20.23 21.77
CA LYS A 268 34.38 21.41 22.12
C LYS A 268 34.22 21.72 23.60
N ASN A 269 35.00 21.05 24.42
CA ASN A 269 35.40 21.56 25.69
C ASN A 269 36.55 22.53 25.44
N ASP A 270 36.31 23.81 25.66
CA ASP A 270 37.24 24.71 26.33
C ASP A 270 36.54 26.04 26.65
N ASN A 271 36.53 26.33 27.91
CA ASN A 271 36.42 27.64 28.62
C ASN A 271 35.95 28.86 27.82
N THR A 272 34.73 29.29 28.10
CA THR A 272 34.50 30.68 28.58
C THR A 272 33.00 30.83 28.91
N ASN A 273 32.75 31.31 30.15
CA ASN A 273 31.45 31.76 30.64
C ASN A 273 30.87 32.85 29.73
N ASN A 274 29.70 32.59 29.15
CA ASN A 274 28.75 33.66 28.83
C ASN A 274 27.34 33.06 28.85
N ILE A 275 26.63 33.39 29.88
CA ILE A 275 25.20 33.18 30.06
C ILE A 275 24.50 34.13 29.09
N ILE A 276 23.78 33.63 28.12
CA ILE A 276 22.76 34.37 27.42
C ILE A 276 21.41 33.77 27.81
N LEU A 277 20.74 34.53 28.68
CA LEU A 277 19.30 34.37 28.95
C LEU A 277 18.55 34.81 27.68
N ILE A 278 17.79 33.90 27.13
CA ILE A 278 16.75 34.26 26.15
C ILE A 278 15.43 34.19 26.89
N ASP A 279 14.86 35.38 27.05
CA ASP A 279 13.55 35.65 27.65
C ASP A 279 12.44 34.87 26.94
N LYS A 280 11.60 34.29 27.72
CA LYS A 280 10.25 33.87 27.39
C LYS A 280 9.37 35.10 27.51
N ASP A 281 8.83 35.61 26.42
CA ASP A 281 7.59 36.37 26.42
C ASP A 281 6.91 36.20 25.06
N ILE A 282 5.89 35.43 25.01
CA ILE A 282 4.72 35.64 24.15
C ILE A 282 3.49 35.41 24.99
N GLU A 283 3.00 36.52 25.52
CA GLU A 283 1.72 36.70 26.16
C GLU A 283 0.54 36.56 25.18
N ASN A 284 -0.50 36.03 25.73
CA ASN A 284 -1.89 36.06 25.33
C ASN A 284 -2.38 37.38 24.75
N ASN A 285 -3.13 37.31 23.67
CA ASN A 285 -4.22 38.26 23.41
C ASN A 285 -5.47 37.49 22.99
N LYS A 286 -6.36 37.34 23.98
CA LYS A 286 -7.80 37.28 23.80
C LYS A 286 -8.30 38.72 23.76
N ASP A 287 -9.23 39.02 22.93
CA ASP A 287 -10.57 39.55 23.18
C ASP A 287 -11.08 40.50 22.07
N ASN A 288 -12.32 40.18 21.69
CA ASN A 288 -13.40 41.10 21.32
C ASN A 288 -13.36 41.89 20.01
N GLU A 289 -14.36 41.59 19.19
CA GLU A 289 -15.48 42.48 18.82
C GLU A 289 -16.44 41.73 17.85
N ASN A 290 -17.57 41.32 18.32
CA ASN A 290 -18.91 41.97 18.32
C ASN A 290 -19.50 42.40 16.95
N LYS A 291 -20.58 41.65 16.60
CA LYS A 291 -21.94 42.07 16.22
C LYS A 291 -22.18 42.87 14.93
N LYS A 292 -23.24 42.32 14.29
CA LYS A 292 -24.23 42.94 13.38
C LYS A 292 -23.89 42.76 11.89
N ASP A 293 -24.78 42.37 11.01
CA ASP A 293 -26.23 42.57 10.92
C ASP A 293 -26.89 41.50 10.07
N ASN A 294 -28.11 41.25 10.44
CA ASN A 294 -29.26 40.67 9.75
C ASN A 294 -29.47 41.16 8.29
N GLU A 295 -30.01 40.30 7.49
CA GLU A 295 -31.35 40.38 6.86
C GLU A 295 -31.41 39.74 5.46
N ASN A 296 -32.37 38.82 5.36
CA ASN A 296 -33.30 38.65 4.24
C ASN A 296 -32.76 38.28 2.84
N TYR A 297 -33.10 37.12 2.37
CA TYR A 297 -34.11 37.01 1.31
C TYR A 297 -34.71 35.59 1.26
N LYS A 298 -36.04 35.58 1.39
CA LYS A 298 -36.95 34.48 1.18
C LYS A 298 -37.17 34.20 -0.31
N ASP A 299 -37.50 32.94 -0.55
CA ASP A 299 -38.46 32.42 -1.54
C ASP A 299 -38.17 32.64 -3.05
N ASN A 300 -38.01 31.54 -3.75
CA ASN A 300 -38.93 31.23 -4.84
C ASN A 300 -38.86 29.74 -5.26
N LYS A 301 -39.93 29.02 -4.90
CA LYS A 301 -40.43 27.84 -5.60
C LYS A 301 -41.05 28.27 -6.94
N LYS A 302 -40.79 27.45 -8.00
CA LYS A 302 -41.75 27.06 -9.04
C LYS A 302 -41.13 26.03 -9.94
N TYR A 303 -41.66 24.86 -9.88
CA TYR A 303 -42.41 24.03 -10.84
C TYR A 303 -42.25 24.46 -12.33
N ILE A 304 -41.92 23.50 -13.18
CA ILE A 304 -42.67 23.15 -14.42
C ILE A 304 -41.88 21.98 -15.07
N ASP A 305 -42.64 20.93 -15.24
CA ASP A 305 -42.78 19.81 -16.16
C ASP A 305 -41.57 18.91 -16.48
#